data_ef94c7d7ede7f7e8d0d1e037a918e5cb
#
_entry.id   ef94c7d7ede7f7e8d0d1e037a918e5cb
#
_cell.length_a   1.000
_cell.length_b   1.000
_cell.length_c   1.000
_cell.angle_alpha   90.00
_cell.angle_beta   90.00
_cell.angle_gamma   90.00
#
_symmetry.space_group_name_H-M   'P 1'
#
loop_
_entity.id
_entity.type
_entity.pdbx_description
1 polymer ?
#
loop_
_entity_poly.entity_id
_entity_poly.type
_entity_poly.pdbx_seq_one_letter_code
_entity_poly.pdbx_strand_id
1 'polypeptide(L)'
;MNRDSSLLSSSSVAEFKRNSFDLESHLQNFLQLDQEILQAKLAIAKDSLAALAHQEFSWTNPDYFYQEQVKENYLFELSAWHLSSQEYIGETLRLIDDHGSGKVLDFGGGIGTHALAAAMNSGVEQVIYCDLNPLHHEFVRFRAEQLNLDTNKLSFYTEIPERLKFDTIICLDVIEHLPSPTAQLKKFYDWLNPGGKLIINWYFFKGFNQEYPFHLDDPKIIESFFQTLQKDFLEIFHPYHITVRCYRTNQ
;
A
#
# COMPACT_ATOMS: atom_id res chain seq x y z
N MET A 1 28.00 27.94 -18.49
CA MET A 1 26.59 27.60 -18.27
C MET A 1 26.48 26.90 -16.93
N ASN A 2 26.28 27.69 -15.89
CA ASN A 2 26.06 27.15 -14.53
C ASN A 2 24.66 26.53 -14.47
N ARG A 3 24.59 25.24 -14.28
CA ARG A 3 23.36 24.60 -13.78
C ARG A 3 23.36 24.80 -12.27
N ASP A 4 22.47 25.67 -11.81
CA ASP A 4 22.16 25.86 -10.41
C ASP A 4 21.72 24.53 -9.79
N SER A 5 22.57 23.99 -8.93
CA SER A 5 22.38 22.75 -8.18
C SER A 5 21.72 23.01 -6.81
N SER A 6 20.75 23.89 -6.73
CA SER A 6 20.18 24.31 -5.44
C SER A 6 18.66 24.16 -5.34
N LEU A 7 18.12 23.03 -5.76
CA LEU A 7 16.79 22.57 -5.34
C LEU A 7 16.78 21.04 -5.38
N LEU A 8 17.56 20.41 -4.52
CA LEU A 8 17.25 19.06 -4.08
C LEU A 8 16.02 19.21 -3.16
N SER A 9 14.80 19.18 -3.75
CA SER A 9 13.65 18.75 -2.97
C SER A 9 14.05 17.41 -2.38
N SER A 10 14.03 17.28 -1.06
CA SER A 10 14.27 15.99 -0.41
C SER A 10 13.28 15.02 -1.05
N SER A 11 13.77 13.95 -1.71
CA SER A 11 12.87 12.98 -2.31
C SER A 11 11.99 12.39 -1.20
N SER A 12 10.78 11.97 -1.52
CA SER A 12 9.88 11.31 -0.58
C SER A 12 10.58 10.17 0.18
N VAL A 13 11.50 9.48 -0.50
CA VAL A 13 12.39 8.44 0.05
C VAL A 13 13.28 8.97 1.18
N ALA A 14 13.96 10.10 0.96
CA ALA A 14 14.87 10.67 1.97
C ALA A 14 14.09 11.15 3.21
N GLU A 15 12.92 11.72 3.01
CA GLU A 15 12.05 12.13 4.09
C GLU A 15 11.53 10.93 4.88
N PHE A 16 11.05 9.89 4.19
CA PHE A 16 10.61 8.67 4.85
C PHE A 16 11.73 7.97 5.64
N LYS A 17 12.92 7.82 5.06
CA LYS A 17 14.07 7.21 5.76
C LYS A 17 14.52 8.02 6.99
N ARG A 18 14.24 9.32 7.03
CA ARG A 18 14.57 10.17 8.16
C ARG A 18 13.61 9.98 9.35
N ASN A 19 12.30 9.90 9.11
CA ASN A 19 11.28 9.93 10.16
C ASN A 19 9.98 9.17 9.83
N SER A 20 9.96 8.34 8.77
CA SER A 20 8.77 7.58 8.34
C SER A 20 7.55 8.48 8.06
N PHE A 21 7.77 9.71 7.56
CA PHE A 21 6.73 10.75 7.43
C PHE A 21 6.03 11.03 8.77
N ASP A 22 6.78 11.11 9.85
CA ASP A 22 6.30 11.34 11.22
C ASP A 22 5.18 10.37 11.68
N LEU A 23 5.20 9.12 11.13
CA LEU A 23 4.14 8.14 11.31
C LEU A 23 3.78 7.89 12.77
N GLU A 24 4.78 7.73 13.65
CA GLU A 24 4.56 7.46 15.07
C GLU A 24 3.83 8.63 15.75
N SER A 25 4.29 9.85 15.49
CA SER A 25 3.66 11.08 16.02
C SER A 25 2.24 11.27 15.47
N HIS A 26 2.05 10.99 14.18
CA HIS A 26 0.72 11.04 13.57
C HIS A 26 -0.25 10.04 14.18
N LEU A 27 0.20 8.79 14.40
CA LEU A 27 -0.62 7.76 15.04
C LEU A 27 -0.98 8.13 16.48
N GLN A 28 -0.01 8.62 17.24
CA GLN A 28 -0.20 9.11 18.62
C GLN A 28 -1.26 10.21 18.70
N ASN A 29 -1.11 11.23 17.85
CA ASN A 29 -2.01 12.38 17.84
C ASN A 29 -3.42 12.02 17.33
N PHE A 30 -3.51 11.19 16.31
CA PHE A 30 -4.79 10.76 15.74
C PHE A 30 -5.62 9.94 16.73
N LEU A 31 -4.99 9.00 17.43
CA LEU A 31 -5.63 8.14 18.42
C LEU A 31 -5.66 8.74 19.84
N GLN A 32 -5.05 9.91 20.05
CA GLN A 32 -4.95 10.59 21.35
C GLN A 32 -4.38 9.68 22.46
N LEU A 33 -3.31 8.95 22.14
CA LEU A 33 -2.66 8.02 23.05
C LEU A 33 -1.43 8.63 23.72
N ASP A 34 -1.18 8.22 24.97
CA ASP A 34 0.11 8.45 25.61
C ASP A 34 1.20 7.59 24.94
N GLN A 35 2.45 8.10 24.94
CA GLN A 35 3.60 7.45 24.31
C GLN A 35 3.81 6.00 24.80
N GLU A 36 3.68 5.76 26.10
CA GLU A 36 3.85 4.42 26.68
C GLU A 36 2.77 3.44 26.16
N ILE A 37 1.54 3.90 26.06
CA ILE A 37 0.42 3.12 25.55
C ILE A 37 0.63 2.82 24.06
N LEU A 38 1.05 3.81 23.28
CA LEU A 38 1.35 3.61 21.86
C LEU A 38 2.43 2.55 21.66
N GLN A 39 3.57 2.68 22.36
CA GLN A 39 4.67 1.71 22.26
C GLN A 39 4.24 0.28 22.66
N ALA A 40 3.46 0.16 23.72
CA ALA A 40 2.93 -1.14 24.13
C ALA A 40 2.02 -1.77 23.04
N LYS A 41 1.15 -0.97 22.41
CA LYS A 41 0.28 -1.44 21.32
C LYS A 41 1.08 -1.82 20.05
N LEU A 42 2.06 -1.02 19.65
CA LEU A 42 2.92 -1.33 18.52
C LEU A 42 3.73 -2.63 18.74
N ALA A 43 4.23 -2.84 19.96
CA ALA A 43 5.02 -4.03 20.28
C ALA A 43 4.26 -5.36 20.14
N ILE A 44 2.95 -5.36 20.35
CA ILE A 44 2.11 -6.58 20.29
C ILE A 44 1.20 -6.60 19.04
N ALA A 45 1.32 -5.63 18.14
CA ALA A 45 0.36 -5.37 17.07
C ALA A 45 0.15 -6.59 16.17
N LYS A 46 1.25 -7.23 15.72
CA LYS A 46 1.22 -8.44 14.88
C LYS A 46 0.48 -9.59 15.55
N ASP A 47 0.83 -9.89 16.81
CA ASP A 47 0.22 -10.99 17.54
C ASP A 47 -1.26 -10.73 17.84
N SER A 48 -1.60 -9.48 18.15
CA SER A 48 -2.99 -9.06 18.37
C SER A 48 -3.84 -9.20 17.12
N LEU A 49 -3.33 -8.81 15.94
CA LEU A 49 -4.03 -8.97 14.67
C LEU A 49 -4.16 -10.45 14.29
N ALA A 50 -3.11 -11.26 14.47
CA ALA A 50 -3.15 -12.69 14.21
C ALA A 50 -4.20 -13.38 15.10
N ALA A 51 -4.24 -13.07 16.41
CA ALA A 51 -5.23 -13.62 17.34
C ALA A 51 -6.66 -13.24 16.96
N LEU A 52 -6.89 -11.97 16.57
CA LEU A 52 -8.18 -11.50 16.08
C LEU A 52 -8.59 -12.25 14.81
N ALA A 53 -7.68 -12.41 13.87
CA ALA A 53 -7.97 -13.05 12.59
C ALA A 53 -8.27 -14.56 12.75
N HIS A 54 -7.60 -15.26 13.67
CA HIS A 54 -7.94 -16.66 14.00
C HIS A 54 -9.36 -16.84 14.53
N GLN A 55 -9.94 -15.80 15.14
CA GLN A 55 -11.29 -15.83 15.71
C GLN A 55 -12.35 -15.35 14.71
N GLU A 56 -12.06 -14.28 13.96
CA GLU A 56 -13.07 -13.51 13.24
C GLU A 56 -12.94 -13.58 11.71
N PHE A 57 -11.75 -13.95 11.17
CA PHE A 57 -11.55 -13.98 9.72
C PHE A 57 -12.23 -15.17 9.05
N SER A 58 -12.91 -14.90 7.94
CA SER A 58 -13.51 -15.93 7.08
C SER A 58 -13.39 -15.59 5.61
N TRP A 59 -12.92 -16.54 4.81
CA TRP A 59 -12.87 -16.42 3.35
C TRP A 59 -14.25 -16.33 2.68
N THR A 60 -15.34 -16.62 3.39
CA THR A 60 -16.70 -16.43 2.88
C THR A 60 -17.13 -14.97 2.87
N ASN A 61 -16.53 -14.13 3.73
CA ASN A 61 -16.79 -12.69 3.78
C ASN A 61 -15.54 -11.94 4.28
N PRO A 62 -14.43 -11.92 3.51
CA PRO A 62 -13.20 -11.28 3.93
C PRO A 62 -13.34 -9.77 4.10
N ASP A 63 -14.17 -9.12 3.29
CA ASP A 63 -14.37 -7.67 3.33
C ASP A 63 -14.92 -7.21 4.69
N TYR A 64 -15.82 -7.97 5.30
CA TYR A 64 -16.35 -7.69 6.64
C TYR A 64 -15.26 -7.63 7.71
N PHE A 65 -14.27 -8.52 7.62
CA PHE A 65 -13.13 -8.51 8.53
C PHE A 65 -12.36 -7.19 8.46
N TYR A 66 -12.03 -6.73 7.24
CA TYR A 66 -11.28 -5.49 7.04
C TYR A 66 -12.09 -4.22 7.30
N GLN A 67 -13.40 -4.25 7.05
CA GLN A 67 -14.28 -3.10 7.29
C GLN A 67 -14.66 -2.93 8.76
N GLU A 68 -14.95 -4.03 9.46
CA GLU A 68 -15.65 -3.97 10.74
C GLU A 68 -14.87 -4.57 11.91
N GLN A 69 -14.02 -5.59 11.68
CA GLN A 69 -13.41 -6.34 12.78
C GLN A 69 -12.02 -5.82 13.15
N VAL A 70 -11.17 -5.51 12.18
CA VAL A 70 -9.78 -5.10 12.44
C VAL A 70 -9.66 -3.76 13.18
N LYS A 71 -10.56 -2.82 12.91
CA LYS A 71 -10.60 -1.49 13.55
C LYS A 71 -9.20 -0.87 13.65
N GLU A 72 -8.83 -0.38 14.84
CA GLU A 72 -7.51 0.21 15.10
C GLU A 72 -6.36 -0.80 15.14
N ASN A 73 -6.63 -2.11 15.31
CA ASN A 73 -5.56 -3.12 15.36
C ASN A 73 -4.73 -3.13 14.07
N TYR A 74 -5.36 -2.87 12.93
CA TYR A 74 -4.66 -2.85 11.66
C TYR A 74 -3.83 -1.58 11.47
N LEU A 75 -4.25 -0.43 12.06
CA LEU A 75 -3.39 0.76 12.11
C LEU A 75 -2.10 0.49 12.88
N PHE A 76 -2.18 -0.19 14.03
CA PHE A 76 -0.99 -0.53 14.82
C PHE A 76 -0.09 -1.52 14.10
N GLU A 77 -0.67 -2.56 13.48
CA GLU A 77 0.11 -3.58 12.78
C GLU A 77 0.86 -2.99 11.58
N LEU A 78 0.17 -2.29 10.68
CA LEU A 78 0.79 -1.63 9.52
C LEU A 78 1.81 -0.57 9.95
N SER A 79 1.52 0.19 11.02
CA SER A 79 2.48 1.18 11.53
C SER A 79 3.72 0.53 12.11
N ALA A 80 3.58 -0.54 12.91
CA ALA A 80 4.71 -1.29 13.44
C ALA A 80 5.58 -1.88 12.32
N TRP A 81 4.94 -2.44 11.27
CA TRP A 81 5.62 -2.93 10.08
C TRP A 81 6.43 -1.84 9.38
N HIS A 82 5.82 -0.70 9.08
CA HIS A 82 6.49 0.41 8.38
C HIS A 82 7.61 1.02 9.20
N LEU A 83 7.45 1.16 10.51
CA LEU A 83 8.47 1.69 11.41
C LEU A 83 9.66 0.74 11.56
N SER A 84 9.42 -0.57 11.62
CA SER A 84 10.48 -1.58 11.75
C SER A 84 11.18 -1.93 10.43
N SER A 85 10.59 -1.59 9.27
CA SER A 85 11.05 -1.96 7.93
C SER A 85 11.39 -0.75 7.06
N GLN A 86 11.88 0.35 7.65
CA GLN A 86 12.11 1.63 6.97
C GLN A 86 12.96 1.52 5.70
N GLU A 87 14.02 0.69 5.70
CA GLU A 87 14.86 0.52 4.52
C GLU A 87 14.10 -0.16 3.37
N TYR A 88 13.34 -1.22 3.67
CA TYR A 88 12.52 -1.91 2.67
C TYR A 88 11.43 -0.98 2.12
N ILE A 89 10.66 -0.33 3.00
CA ILE A 89 9.62 0.62 2.59
C ILE A 89 10.24 1.78 1.80
N GLY A 90 11.40 2.32 2.23
CA GLY A 90 12.12 3.35 1.49
C GLY A 90 12.48 2.95 0.05
N GLU A 91 12.85 1.69 -0.18
CA GLU A 91 13.10 1.20 -1.55
C GLU A 91 11.80 0.99 -2.35
N THR A 92 10.66 0.66 -1.70
CA THR A 92 9.35 0.67 -2.40
C THR A 92 8.96 2.08 -2.83
N LEU A 93 9.19 3.08 -1.97
CA LEU A 93 8.95 4.50 -2.33
C LEU A 93 9.86 4.96 -3.46
N ARG A 94 11.12 4.52 -3.51
CA ARG A 94 12.02 4.81 -4.64
C ARG A 94 11.47 4.25 -5.95
N LEU A 95 10.94 3.03 -5.93
CA LEU A 95 10.30 2.44 -7.11
C LEU A 95 9.09 3.26 -7.57
N ILE A 96 8.32 3.83 -6.63
CA ILE A 96 7.21 4.73 -6.92
C ILE A 96 7.72 6.07 -7.49
N ASP A 97 8.79 6.63 -6.93
CA ASP A 97 9.40 7.87 -7.45
C ASP A 97 9.89 7.69 -8.90
N ASP A 98 10.47 6.53 -9.25
CA ASP A 98 11.00 6.25 -10.59
C ASP A 98 9.91 5.95 -11.62
N HIS A 99 8.81 5.36 -11.20
CA HIS A 99 7.82 4.80 -12.11
C HIS A 99 6.42 5.39 -11.99
N GLY A 100 6.09 6.05 -10.87
CA GLY A 100 4.79 6.69 -10.65
C GLY A 100 4.63 7.95 -11.50
N SER A 101 3.50 8.08 -12.20
CA SER A 101 3.20 9.25 -13.03
C SER A 101 1.69 9.39 -13.28
N GLY A 102 1.28 10.60 -13.65
CA GLY A 102 -0.08 10.92 -14.05
C GLY A 102 -1.10 10.64 -12.96
N LYS A 103 -2.15 9.86 -13.28
CA LYS A 103 -3.15 9.41 -12.31
C LYS A 103 -2.72 8.08 -11.69
N VAL A 104 -2.50 8.08 -10.40
CA VAL A 104 -2.05 6.92 -9.61
C VAL A 104 -3.20 6.36 -8.79
N LEU A 105 -3.36 5.04 -8.79
CA LEU A 105 -4.20 4.29 -7.84
C LEU A 105 -3.30 3.64 -6.79
N ASP A 106 -3.55 3.88 -5.51
CA ASP A 106 -3.03 3.10 -4.40
C ASP A 106 -4.14 2.18 -3.90
N PHE A 107 -4.11 0.91 -4.32
CA PHE A 107 -5.15 -0.09 -4.07
C PHE A 107 -4.81 -0.91 -2.82
N GLY A 108 -5.68 -0.85 -1.81
CA GLY A 108 -5.43 -1.39 -0.48
C GLY A 108 -4.39 -0.55 0.29
N GLY A 109 -4.47 0.77 0.15
CA GLY A 109 -3.41 1.70 0.58
C GLY A 109 -3.12 1.75 2.09
N GLY A 110 -3.91 1.07 2.93
CA GLY A 110 -3.68 0.95 4.38
C GLY A 110 -3.45 2.30 5.06
N ILE A 111 -2.34 2.45 5.76
CA ILE A 111 -1.96 3.70 6.45
C ILE A 111 -1.48 4.82 5.50
N GLY A 112 -1.57 4.60 4.18
CA GLY A 112 -1.37 5.62 3.14
C GLY A 112 0.08 6.01 2.85
N THR A 113 1.07 5.31 3.33
CA THR A 113 2.49 5.68 3.12
C THR A 113 2.83 5.82 1.64
N HIS A 114 2.35 4.89 0.79
CA HIS A 114 2.61 4.89 -0.65
C HIS A 114 1.80 5.96 -1.37
N ALA A 115 0.51 6.17 -1.00
CA ALA A 115 -0.32 7.25 -1.54
C ALA A 115 0.27 8.64 -1.24
N LEU A 116 0.74 8.86 -0.01
CA LEU A 116 1.35 10.13 0.41
C LEU A 116 2.66 10.38 -0.34
N ALA A 117 3.51 9.36 -0.48
CA ALA A 117 4.74 9.45 -1.28
C ALA A 117 4.43 9.77 -2.76
N ALA A 118 3.45 9.08 -3.36
CA ALA A 118 3.01 9.37 -4.72
C ALA A 118 2.49 10.81 -4.86
N ALA A 119 1.76 11.34 -3.87
CA ALA A 119 1.28 12.73 -3.88
C ALA A 119 2.41 13.76 -3.82
N MET A 120 3.55 13.43 -3.21
CA MET A 120 4.75 14.26 -3.18
C MET A 120 5.50 14.27 -4.52
N ASN A 121 5.32 13.25 -5.36
CA ASN A 121 5.99 13.15 -6.66
C ASN A 121 5.42 14.19 -7.63
N SER A 122 6.30 15.00 -8.24
CA SER A 122 5.91 16.05 -9.20
C SER A 122 5.38 15.50 -10.52
N GLY A 123 5.70 14.26 -10.89
CA GLY A 123 5.18 13.56 -12.07
C GLY A 123 3.79 12.99 -11.88
N VAL A 124 3.26 13.00 -10.65
CA VAL A 124 1.92 12.53 -10.31
C VAL A 124 0.95 13.70 -10.28
N GLU A 125 -0.14 13.60 -11.02
CA GLU A 125 -1.18 14.63 -11.13
C GLU A 125 -2.30 14.42 -10.11
N GLN A 126 -2.69 13.15 -9.90
CA GLN A 126 -3.75 12.77 -8.98
C GLN A 126 -3.46 11.40 -8.35
N VAL A 127 -3.75 11.25 -7.07
CA VAL A 127 -3.72 9.98 -6.35
C VAL A 127 -5.12 9.58 -5.94
N ILE A 128 -5.53 8.39 -6.34
CA ILE A 128 -6.74 7.74 -5.88
C ILE A 128 -6.31 6.73 -4.82
N TYR A 129 -6.61 7.03 -3.57
CA TYR A 129 -6.45 6.11 -2.45
C TYR A 129 -7.69 5.24 -2.33
N CYS A 130 -7.52 3.92 -2.30
CA CYS A 130 -8.60 2.96 -2.17
C CYS A 130 -8.30 1.97 -1.05
N ASP A 131 -9.19 1.90 -0.06
CA ASP A 131 -9.10 0.95 1.05
C ASP A 131 -10.50 0.63 1.58
N LEU A 132 -10.70 -0.57 2.14
CA LEU A 132 -11.98 -0.98 2.70
C LEU A 132 -12.23 -0.40 4.10
N ASN A 133 -11.17 -0.14 4.86
CA ASN A 133 -11.27 0.29 6.25
C ASN A 133 -11.55 1.81 6.36
N PRO A 134 -12.70 2.23 6.90
CA PRO A 134 -13.01 3.64 7.02
C PRO A 134 -12.06 4.41 7.95
N LEU A 135 -11.50 3.76 8.97
CA LEU A 135 -10.54 4.37 9.88
C LEU A 135 -9.22 4.69 9.18
N HIS A 136 -8.79 3.85 8.21
CA HIS A 136 -7.65 4.14 7.35
C HIS A 136 -7.87 5.41 6.53
N HIS A 137 -9.07 5.61 5.96
CA HIS A 137 -9.40 6.84 5.23
C HIS A 137 -9.26 8.10 6.11
N GLU A 138 -9.74 8.04 7.35
CA GLU A 138 -9.64 9.15 8.29
C GLU A 138 -8.17 9.42 8.65
N PHE A 139 -7.41 8.37 8.95
CA PHE A 139 -6.02 8.47 9.30
C PHE A 139 -5.15 9.02 8.15
N VAL A 140 -5.38 8.56 6.91
CA VAL A 140 -4.62 9.06 5.75
C VAL A 140 -4.94 10.52 5.43
N ARG A 141 -6.21 10.96 5.58
CA ARG A 141 -6.55 12.39 5.48
C ARG A 141 -5.82 13.22 6.54
N PHE A 142 -5.87 12.76 7.79
CA PHE A 142 -5.13 13.40 8.88
C PHE A 142 -3.64 13.49 8.58
N ARG A 143 -2.99 12.41 8.14
CA ARG A 143 -1.58 12.42 7.76
C ARG A 143 -1.28 13.40 6.63
N ALA A 144 -2.10 13.43 5.58
CA ALA A 144 -1.92 14.35 4.46
C ALA A 144 -1.96 15.82 4.91
N GLU A 145 -2.87 16.17 5.83
CA GLU A 145 -2.96 17.52 6.43
C GLU A 145 -1.72 17.83 7.27
N GLN A 146 -1.26 16.90 8.13
CA GLN A 146 -0.07 17.11 8.96
C GLN A 146 1.20 17.31 8.13
N LEU A 147 1.29 16.63 6.97
CA LEU A 147 2.39 16.75 6.01
C LEU A 147 2.25 17.97 5.08
N ASN A 148 1.20 18.77 5.23
CA ASN A 148 0.89 19.93 4.37
C ASN A 148 0.84 19.58 2.87
N LEU A 149 0.34 18.38 2.53
CA LEU A 149 0.18 17.97 1.14
C LEU A 149 -1.01 18.70 0.49
N ASP A 150 -0.94 18.88 -0.83
CA ASP A 150 -2.09 19.35 -1.59
C ASP A 150 -3.19 18.27 -1.60
N THR A 151 -4.16 18.44 -0.71
CA THR A 151 -5.27 17.49 -0.56
C THR A 151 -6.17 17.41 -1.79
N ASN A 152 -6.09 18.38 -2.73
CA ASN A 152 -6.81 18.29 -4.00
C ASN A 152 -6.23 17.21 -4.91
N LYS A 153 -4.97 16.81 -4.71
CA LYS A 153 -4.37 15.66 -5.42
C LYS A 153 -4.90 14.31 -4.92
N LEU A 154 -5.51 14.25 -3.74
CA LEU A 154 -5.96 13.00 -3.10
C LEU A 154 -7.47 12.83 -3.23
N SER A 155 -7.88 11.66 -3.69
CA SER A 155 -9.28 11.23 -3.70
C SER A 155 -9.41 9.88 -3.02
N PHE A 156 -10.49 9.67 -2.26
CA PHE A 156 -10.65 8.50 -1.40
C PHE A 156 -11.86 7.67 -1.82
N TYR A 157 -11.62 6.37 -2.01
CA TYR A 157 -12.64 5.41 -2.44
C TYR A 157 -12.56 4.13 -1.62
N THR A 158 -13.71 3.52 -1.36
CA THR A 158 -13.80 2.15 -0.85
C THR A 158 -13.90 1.13 -1.99
N GLU A 159 -14.37 1.57 -3.15
CA GLU A 159 -14.49 0.77 -4.37
C GLU A 159 -14.20 1.64 -5.59
N ILE A 160 -13.45 1.10 -6.54
CA ILE A 160 -13.05 1.83 -7.75
C ILE A 160 -14.13 1.72 -8.82
N PRO A 161 -14.69 2.86 -9.30
CA PRO A 161 -15.60 2.89 -10.43
C PRO A 161 -14.94 2.34 -11.71
N GLU A 162 -15.59 1.44 -12.43
CA GLU A 162 -15.08 0.75 -13.63
C GLU A 162 -14.57 1.71 -14.72
N ARG A 163 -15.15 2.90 -14.82
CA ARG A 163 -14.79 3.92 -15.82
C ARG A 163 -13.45 4.61 -15.57
N LEU A 164 -12.88 4.48 -14.39
CA LEU A 164 -11.61 5.13 -14.06
C LEU A 164 -10.45 4.38 -14.74
N LYS A 165 -9.50 5.18 -15.21
CA LYS A 165 -8.25 4.71 -15.81
C LYS A 165 -7.08 5.33 -15.07
N PHE A 166 -5.94 4.63 -15.07
CA PHE A 166 -4.75 4.99 -14.32
C PHE A 166 -3.50 4.85 -15.17
N ASP A 167 -2.53 5.72 -14.93
CA ASP A 167 -1.20 5.62 -15.52
C ASP A 167 -0.28 4.76 -14.66
N THR A 168 -0.57 4.69 -13.35
CA THR A 168 0.12 3.80 -12.41
C THR A 168 -0.85 3.22 -11.41
N ILE A 169 -0.74 1.92 -11.14
CA ILE A 169 -1.43 1.23 -10.04
C ILE A 169 -0.37 0.71 -9.07
N ILE A 170 -0.55 0.99 -7.79
CA ILE A 170 0.23 0.47 -6.67
C ILE A 170 -0.68 -0.52 -5.92
N CYS A 171 -0.18 -1.73 -5.66
CA CYS A 171 -0.89 -2.77 -4.90
C CYS A 171 0.14 -3.55 -4.10
N LEU A 172 0.39 -3.14 -2.87
CA LEU A 172 1.45 -3.68 -2.01
C LEU A 172 0.88 -4.33 -0.76
N ASP A 173 1.26 -5.58 -0.52
CA ASP A 173 0.80 -6.41 0.61
C ASP A 173 -0.75 -6.49 0.68
N VAL A 174 -1.39 -6.72 -0.50
CA VAL A 174 -2.86 -6.74 -0.65
C VAL A 174 -3.35 -7.97 -1.40
N ILE A 175 -2.64 -8.38 -2.46
CA ILE A 175 -3.17 -9.36 -3.42
C ILE A 175 -3.39 -10.74 -2.77
N GLU A 176 -2.61 -11.08 -1.75
CA GLU A 176 -2.72 -12.29 -0.93
C GLU A 176 -3.94 -12.30 0.00
N HIS A 177 -4.56 -11.15 0.24
CA HIS A 177 -5.76 -11.01 1.04
C HIS A 177 -7.05 -11.14 0.23
N LEU A 178 -6.94 -11.23 -1.09
CA LEU A 178 -8.10 -11.28 -1.98
C LEU A 178 -8.51 -12.73 -2.27
N PRO A 179 -9.81 -13.05 -2.26
CA PRO A 179 -10.29 -14.39 -2.60
C PRO A 179 -10.07 -14.74 -4.07
N SER A 180 -9.91 -13.75 -4.95
CA SER A 180 -9.72 -13.90 -6.39
C SER A 180 -8.64 -12.99 -6.94
N PRO A 181 -7.34 -13.22 -6.61
CA PRO A 181 -6.24 -12.37 -7.05
C PRO A 181 -6.11 -12.30 -8.57
N THR A 182 -6.42 -13.39 -9.28
CA THR A 182 -6.46 -13.43 -10.76
C THR A 182 -7.51 -12.47 -11.34
N ALA A 183 -8.70 -12.42 -10.74
CA ALA A 183 -9.74 -11.50 -11.18
C ALA A 183 -9.33 -10.03 -10.94
N GLN A 184 -8.65 -9.77 -9.84
CA GLN A 184 -8.13 -8.44 -9.55
C GLN A 184 -7.03 -8.01 -10.52
N LEU A 185 -6.11 -8.91 -10.92
CA LEU A 185 -5.13 -8.62 -11.98
C LEU A 185 -5.80 -8.23 -13.30
N LYS A 186 -6.88 -8.90 -13.69
CA LYS A 186 -7.64 -8.55 -14.89
C LYS A 186 -8.26 -7.16 -14.77
N LYS A 187 -8.82 -6.81 -13.61
CA LYS A 187 -9.30 -5.45 -13.35
C LYS A 187 -8.16 -4.42 -13.46
N PHE A 188 -6.99 -4.70 -12.90
CA PHE A 188 -5.83 -3.80 -13.04
C PHE A 188 -5.42 -3.63 -14.50
N TYR A 189 -5.39 -4.71 -15.29
CA TYR A 189 -5.13 -4.63 -16.72
C TYR A 189 -6.13 -3.73 -17.45
N ASP A 190 -7.44 -3.92 -17.15
CA ASP A 190 -8.50 -3.12 -17.74
C ASP A 190 -8.47 -1.65 -17.27
N TRP A 191 -8.05 -1.37 -16.05
CA TRP A 191 -7.98 -0.02 -15.49
C TRP A 191 -6.74 0.76 -15.94
N LEU A 192 -5.67 0.09 -16.35
CA LEU A 192 -4.46 0.75 -16.83
C LEU A 192 -4.67 1.40 -18.21
N ASN A 193 -4.12 2.59 -18.38
CA ASN A 193 -3.93 3.20 -19.69
C ASN A 193 -2.89 2.41 -20.50
N PRO A 194 -2.90 2.48 -21.85
CA PRO A 194 -1.83 1.90 -22.66
C PRO A 194 -0.45 2.37 -22.20
N GLY A 195 0.44 1.42 -21.90
CA GLY A 195 1.77 1.71 -21.34
C GLY A 195 1.78 2.04 -19.84
N GLY A 196 0.62 2.00 -19.18
CA GLY A 196 0.50 2.19 -17.73
C GLY A 196 1.23 1.11 -16.95
N LYS A 197 1.58 1.41 -15.71
CA LYS A 197 2.44 0.59 -14.86
C LYS A 197 1.69 0.02 -13.67
N LEU A 198 2.03 -1.22 -13.31
CA LEU A 198 1.59 -1.92 -12.10
C LEU A 198 2.79 -2.15 -11.19
N ILE A 199 2.77 -1.57 -10.00
CA ILE A 199 3.75 -1.80 -8.94
C ILE A 199 3.07 -2.72 -7.92
N ILE A 200 3.57 -3.95 -7.78
CA ILE A 200 2.88 -5.00 -7.03
C ILE A 200 3.88 -5.92 -6.33
N ASN A 201 3.47 -6.45 -5.19
CA ASN A 201 4.07 -7.59 -4.54
C ASN A 201 2.98 -8.59 -4.10
N TRP A 202 3.41 -9.69 -3.51
CA TRP A 202 2.55 -10.73 -2.95
C TRP A 202 3.28 -11.50 -1.87
N TYR A 203 2.52 -11.99 -0.89
CA TYR A 203 3.02 -12.87 0.15
C TYR A 203 2.03 -14.02 0.38
N PHE A 204 1.95 -14.96 -0.59
CA PHE A 204 1.07 -16.12 -0.55
C PHE A 204 1.56 -17.19 0.43
N PHE A 205 1.65 -16.82 1.70
CA PHE A 205 2.15 -17.69 2.75
C PHE A 205 1.55 -17.28 4.10
N LYS A 206 0.99 -18.23 4.84
CA LYS A 206 0.34 -17.97 6.13
C LYS A 206 1.32 -17.84 7.32
N GLY A 207 2.61 -17.93 7.08
CA GLY A 207 3.61 -17.99 8.12
C GLY A 207 3.87 -19.40 8.63
N PHE A 208 5.05 -19.64 9.23
CA PHE A 208 5.41 -20.95 9.76
C PHE A 208 4.55 -21.40 10.94
N ASN A 209 4.03 -20.43 11.72
CA ASN A 209 3.15 -20.65 12.87
C ASN A 209 1.73 -20.15 12.59
N GLN A 210 1.33 -20.01 11.32
CA GLN A 210 0.02 -19.47 10.90
C GLN A 210 -0.22 -18.03 11.40
N GLU A 211 0.82 -17.21 11.41
CA GLU A 211 0.76 -15.80 11.87
C GLU A 211 -0.12 -14.92 10.97
N TYR A 212 -0.34 -15.36 9.73
CA TYR A 212 -1.15 -14.65 8.74
C TYR A 212 -2.30 -15.53 8.23
N PRO A 213 -3.31 -15.85 9.09
CA PRO A 213 -4.40 -16.75 8.71
C PRO A 213 -5.26 -16.20 7.56
N PHE A 214 -5.19 -14.91 7.31
CA PHE A 214 -5.88 -14.16 6.26
C PHE A 214 -5.09 -14.10 4.94
N HIS A 215 -3.91 -14.73 4.82
CA HIS A 215 -3.21 -14.87 3.55
C HIS A 215 -3.71 -16.09 2.77
N LEU A 216 -3.91 -15.88 1.48
CA LEU A 216 -4.22 -16.97 0.54
C LEU A 216 -2.99 -17.85 0.35
N ASP A 217 -3.19 -19.18 0.40
CA ASP A 217 -2.13 -20.18 0.19
C ASP A 217 -2.58 -21.37 -0.68
N ASP A 218 -3.71 -21.23 -1.42
CA ASP A 218 -4.18 -22.25 -2.36
C ASP A 218 -3.30 -22.31 -3.62
N PRO A 219 -2.57 -23.43 -3.87
CA PRO A 219 -1.62 -23.51 -4.99
C PRO A 219 -2.26 -23.31 -6.36
N LYS A 220 -3.52 -23.71 -6.56
CA LYS A 220 -4.20 -23.58 -7.85
C LYS A 220 -4.57 -22.13 -8.14
N ILE A 221 -5.01 -21.41 -7.13
CA ILE A 221 -5.33 -19.97 -7.24
C ILE A 221 -4.03 -19.19 -7.50
N ILE A 222 -2.96 -19.51 -6.77
CA ILE A 222 -1.65 -18.89 -6.93
C ILE A 222 -1.07 -19.16 -8.33
N GLU A 223 -1.16 -20.40 -8.83
CA GLU A 223 -0.72 -20.73 -10.18
C GLU A 223 -1.49 -19.92 -11.24
N SER A 224 -2.81 -19.84 -11.11
CA SER A 224 -3.66 -19.04 -12.02
C SER A 224 -3.29 -17.54 -12.00
N PHE A 225 -2.95 -17.01 -10.83
CA PHE A 225 -2.47 -15.64 -10.68
C PHE A 225 -1.17 -15.42 -11.48
N PHE A 226 -0.16 -16.28 -11.30
CA PHE A 226 1.11 -16.14 -12.01
C PHE A 226 0.99 -16.37 -13.52
N GLN A 227 0.15 -17.30 -13.96
CA GLN A 227 -0.13 -17.49 -15.39
C GLN A 227 -0.74 -16.23 -16.01
N THR A 228 -1.67 -15.57 -15.31
CA THR A 228 -2.29 -14.33 -15.78
C THR A 228 -1.28 -13.18 -15.79
N LEU A 229 -0.48 -13.05 -14.72
CA LEU A 229 0.56 -12.02 -14.63
C LEU A 229 1.56 -12.12 -15.78
N GLN A 230 2.05 -13.34 -16.08
CA GLN A 230 3.02 -13.57 -17.17
C GLN A 230 2.42 -13.38 -18.56
N LYS A 231 1.12 -13.65 -18.72
CA LYS A 231 0.43 -13.50 -20.00
C LYS A 231 0.17 -12.05 -20.35
N ASP A 232 -0.31 -11.26 -19.38
CA ASP A 232 -0.92 -9.97 -19.64
C ASP A 232 0.02 -8.78 -19.30
N PHE A 233 1.14 -9.04 -18.60
CA PHE A 233 2.07 -8.03 -18.14
C PHE A 233 3.52 -8.37 -18.50
N LEU A 234 4.31 -7.31 -18.76
CA LEU A 234 5.75 -7.38 -19.00
C LEU A 234 6.49 -6.73 -17.83
N GLU A 235 7.37 -7.48 -17.18
CA GLU A 235 8.17 -6.97 -16.07
C GLU A 235 9.14 -5.89 -16.55
N ILE A 236 9.23 -4.81 -15.78
CA ILE A 236 10.20 -3.74 -15.91
C ILE A 236 11.29 -3.97 -14.87
N PHE A 237 12.52 -4.18 -15.33
CA PHE A 237 13.65 -4.39 -14.43
C PHE A 237 13.94 -3.13 -13.59
N HIS A 238 14.22 -3.35 -12.29
CA HIS A 238 14.79 -2.36 -11.39
C HIS A 238 15.88 -2.99 -10.51
N PRO A 239 16.91 -2.24 -10.07
CA PRO A 239 18.05 -2.79 -9.33
C PRO A 239 17.83 -2.89 -7.81
N TYR A 240 16.63 -2.61 -7.30
CA TYR A 240 16.36 -2.55 -5.87
C TYR A 240 16.24 -3.94 -5.25
N HIS A 241 16.77 -4.11 -4.03
CA HIS A 241 16.72 -5.37 -3.27
C HIS A 241 15.41 -5.52 -2.49
N ILE A 242 14.31 -5.57 -3.21
CA ILE A 242 12.94 -5.72 -2.66
C ILE A 242 12.18 -6.81 -3.43
N THR A 243 11.11 -7.31 -2.82
CA THR A 243 10.20 -8.28 -3.43
C THR A 243 9.16 -7.63 -4.35
N VAL A 244 8.98 -6.32 -4.24
CA VAL A 244 8.08 -5.54 -5.11
C VAL A 244 8.57 -5.59 -6.55
N ARG A 245 7.64 -5.72 -7.48
CA ARG A 245 7.91 -5.74 -8.92
C ARG A 245 7.16 -4.63 -9.63
N CYS A 246 7.72 -4.16 -10.72
CA CYS A 246 7.08 -3.20 -11.63
C CYS A 246 6.79 -3.88 -12.95
N TYR A 247 5.58 -3.72 -13.43
CA TYR A 247 5.13 -4.27 -14.72
C TYR A 247 4.55 -3.15 -15.59
N ARG A 248 4.47 -3.38 -16.90
CA ARG A 248 3.60 -2.64 -17.81
C ARG A 248 2.65 -3.60 -18.50
N THR A 249 1.52 -3.11 -18.96
CA THR A 249 0.65 -3.91 -19.82
C THR A 249 1.34 -4.25 -21.14
N ASN A 250 1.00 -5.38 -21.73
CA ASN A 250 1.50 -5.80 -23.04
C ASN A 250 0.66 -5.26 -24.22
N GLN A 251 -0.20 -4.22 -23.92
CA GLN A 251 -1.01 -3.51 -24.92
C GLN A 251 -0.17 -2.54 -25.73
#